data_6a411cc58ae1a9fcd63417ff25d0b626
#
_entry.id   6a411cc58ae1a9fcd63417ff25d0b626
#
_cell.length_a   1.000
_cell.length_b   1.000
_cell.length_c   1.000
_cell.angle_alpha   90.00
_cell.angle_beta   90.00
_cell.angle_gamma   90.00
#
_symmetry.space_group_name_H-M   'P 1'
#
loop_
_entity.id
_entity.type
_entity.pdbx_description
1 polymer ?
#
loop_
_entity_poly.entity_id
_entity_poly.type
_entity_poly.pdbx_seq_one_letter_code
_entity_poly.pdbx_strand_id
1 'polypeptide(L)'
;MAFPLQLYMAMRHQQLSIYSQFLGILGLIAWLLQASVSDAQHADSAVRVWVEEALTRVQPTTPAGSKKVVEIAAARNEVESFQVIVSSSGPKLEGVTAFVSDLSDATGHRISNSGIKLYRQEYVYLRNPSPYSTEPPGWWPDPLVPFLNPYDAKPISAMRLNREEQNGKVSYQLSGARFAGNGFNVWPERNQPLWGEVAIPANQPPGLYQGTFSVQLAASSTVEIPVKLTVWDFALPDGLPLTTQFGSLDGVSAKHGVPDGSPQSLELQERYALALEEHRIAAPIPSALLPITRPNGSIDTKKNHEALKQYLTQHHTGPFRIPVFPSDGKGKKAFERYLREFFVYLKENGWERGAYYFPVSEPNTKEAYDRVRSVAQLVHEAEPSIRFLCTEQPYTQDSSWGDLHGAVDVWCPLFTFFDGDRAARARERGEIMWTYTALCQKAPPYHPNFATVGGQPGMFWQIDFPLLNYRLPLWLNWRNKVQGLLYWSAVHWGDPERDVWTDPGFRNRYNGEGYLLYPGSEAGIFGPVPSLRLKALRDGLEDYAYFSLLAGLGDGDFVEQETAKVAHSWWKWEDDAERIYAVRSAIAKRIQEKQRKPGGVQ
;
A
#
# COMPACT_ATOMS: atom_id res chain seq x y z
N MET A 1 -92.55 43.17 -3.76
CA MET A 1 -91.16 43.58 -3.54
C MET A 1 -90.48 42.60 -2.60
N ALA A 2 -89.93 41.53 -3.14
CA ALA A 2 -89.15 40.60 -2.33
C ALA A 2 -88.09 39.89 -3.23
N PHE A 3 -87.06 40.67 -3.62
CA PHE A 3 -85.87 40.17 -4.26
C PHE A 3 -84.74 41.13 -3.96
N PRO A 4 -83.94 40.90 -2.96
CA PRO A 4 -82.50 40.78 -3.05
C PRO A 4 -81.75 40.03 -1.91
N LEU A 5 -82.47 39.39 -0.94
CA LEU A 5 -81.78 38.80 0.24
C LEU A 5 -81.15 37.40 -0.07
N GLN A 6 -81.71 36.63 -1.00
CA GLN A 6 -81.17 35.31 -1.34
C GLN A 6 -79.86 35.35 -2.15
N LEU A 7 -79.69 36.36 -3.01
CA LEU A 7 -78.42 36.49 -3.77
C LEU A 7 -77.24 36.93 -2.90
N TYR A 8 -77.48 37.72 -1.86
CA TYR A 8 -76.43 38.17 -0.93
C TYR A 8 -75.96 37.06 0.00
N MET A 9 -76.86 36.18 0.42
CA MET A 9 -76.49 35.00 1.22
C MET A 9 -75.74 33.94 0.43
N ALA A 10 -76.05 33.72 -0.85
CA ALA A 10 -75.35 32.79 -1.74
C ALA A 10 -73.91 33.25 -2.05
N MET A 11 -73.70 34.54 -2.30
CA MET A 11 -72.34 35.09 -2.51
C MET A 11 -71.46 35.03 -1.26
N ARG A 12 -72.01 35.21 -0.06
CA ARG A 12 -71.27 35.08 1.23
C ARG A 12 -70.87 33.61 1.51
N HIS A 13 -71.73 32.67 1.17
CA HIS A 13 -71.40 31.24 1.32
C HIS A 13 -70.32 30.79 0.34
N GLN A 14 -70.31 31.29 -0.89
CA GLN A 14 -69.27 30.99 -1.86
C GLN A 14 -67.91 31.63 -1.45
N GLN A 15 -67.87 32.86 -0.94
CA GLN A 15 -66.65 33.49 -0.46
C GLN A 15 -66.08 32.79 0.79
N LEU A 16 -66.91 32.34 1.72
CA LEU A 16 -66.47 31.58 2.89
C LEU A 16 -65.93 30.19 2.53
N SER A 17 -66.52 29.53 1.52
CA SER A 17 -66.02 28.24 0.98
C SER A 17 -64.65 28.39 0.31
N ILE A 18 -64.43 29.45 -0.47
CA ILE A 18 -63.13 29.74 -1.14
C ILE A 18 -62.06 30.06 -0.08
N TYR A 19 -62.37 30.87 0.95
CA TYR A 19 -61.44 31.17 2.04
C TYR A 19 -61.06 29.94 2.87
N SER A 20 -62.00 29.03 3.13
CA SER A 20 -61.72 27.77 3.84
C SER A 20 -60.85 26.80 3.03
N GLN A 21 -61.02 26.74 1.71
CA GLN A 21 -60.19 25.97 0.83
C GLN A 21 -58.76 26.57 0.70
N PHE A 22 -58.60 27.89 0.62
CA PHE A 22 -57.29 28.57 0.64
C PHE A 22 -56.55 28.37 1.95
N LEU A 23 -57.22 28.46 3.11
CA LEU A 23 -56.62 28.18 4.41
C LEU A 23 -56.22 26.72 4.59
N GLY A 24 -56.99 25.77 4.02
CA GLY A 24 -56.66 24.35 3.98
C GLY A 24 -55.40 24.06 3.14
N ILE A 25 -55.29 24.70 1.97
CA ILE A 25 -54.14 24.56 1.08
C ILE A 25 -52.89 25.20 1.70
N LEU A 26 -52.98 26.39 2.31
CA LEU A 26 -51.88 27.02 3.03
C LEU A 26 -51.44 26.20 4.25
N GLY A 27 -52.37 25.61 5.00
CA GLY A 27 -52.06 24.68 6.08
C GLY A 27 -51.35 23.41 5.60
N LEU A 28 -51.75 22.86 4.47
CA LEU A 28 -51.11 21.68 3.85
C LEU A 28 -49.67 22.00 3.34
N ILE A 29 -49.52 23.16 2.70
CA ILE A 29 -48.18 23.64 2.26
C ILE A 29 -47.28 23.92 3.45
N ALA A 30 -47.78 24.55 4.53
CA ALA A 30 -47.01 24.80 5.75
C ALA A 30 -46.63 23.48 6.45
N TRP A 31 -47.54 22.48 6.47
CA TRP A 31 -47.28 21.17 7.04
C TRP A 31 -46.25 20.39 6.19
N LEU A 32 -46.34 20.44 4.86
CA LEU A 32 -45.37 19.84 3.94
C LEU A 32 -43.99 20.52 4.05
N LEU A 33 -43.96 21.84 4.23
CA LEU A 33 -42.69 22.55 4.46
C LEU A 33 -42.09 22.24 5.84
N GLN A 34 -42.94 22.12 6.91
CA GLN A 34 -42.45 21.69 8.22
C GLN A 34 -42.00 20.24 8.24
N ALA A 35 -42.69 19.33 7.55
CA ALA A 35 -42.31 17.95 7.41
C ALA A 35 -40.95 17.85 6.68
N SER A 36 -40.77 18.59 5.57
CA SER A 36 -39.49 18.60 4.82
C SER A 36 -38.33 19.20 5.60
N VAL A 37 -38.58 20.20 6.46
CA VAL A 37 -37.54 20.79 7.33
C VAL A 37 -37.22 19.86 8.52
N SER A 38 -38.22 19.13 9.07
CA SER A 38 -37.97 18.18 10.14
C SER A 38 -37.24 16.94 9.65
N ASP A 39 -37.54 16.46 8.43
CA ASP A 39 -36.83 15.35 7.80
C ASP A 39 -35.39 15.74 7.44
N ALA A 40 -35.14 16.95 6.99
CA ALA A 40 -33.79 17.47 6.74
C ALA A 40 -32.98 17.63 8.04
N GLN A 41 -33.59 18.12 9.13
CA GLN A 41 -32.94 18.24 10.44
C GLN A 41 -32.69 16.87 11.10
N HIS A 42 -33.57 15.88 10.91
CA HIS A 42 -33.36 14.51 11.40
C HIS A 42 -32.32 13.78 10.58
N ALA A 43 -32.22 14.02 9.27
CA ALA A 43 -31.19 13.45 8.40
C ALA A 43 -29.79 13.96 8.78
N ASP A 44 -29.63 15.24 9.12
CA ASP A 44 -28.35 15.84 9.53
C ASP A 44 -27.87 15.29 10.88
N SER A 45 -28.77 14.95 11.81
CA SER A 45 -28.43 14.35 13.11
C SER A 45 -28.03 12.87 13.00
N ALA A 46 -28.38 12.20 11.91
CA ALA A 46 -28.10 10.78 11.68
C ALA A 46 -26.75 10.53 10.99
N VAL A 47 -26.15 11.55 10.37
CA VAL A 47 -24.87 11.45 9.67
C VAL A 47 -23.73 11.79 10.64
N ARG A 48 -22.69 10.95 10.65
CA ARG A 48 -21.47 11.17 11.42
C ARG A 48 -20.27 11.19 10.48
N VAL A 49 -19.44 12.21 10.64
CA VAL A 49 -18.15 12.30 9.95
C VAL A 49 -17.08 12.53 11.02
N TRP A 50 -16.01 11.71 11.01
CA TRP A 50 -14.91 11.83 11.98
C TRP A 50 -13.59 11.44 11.35
N VAL A 51 -12.49 11.68 12.05
CA VAL A 51 -11.11 11.39 11.63
C VAL A 51 -10.58 10.20 12.42
N GLU A 52 -9.87 9.32 11.73
CA GLU A 52 -9.12 8.21 12.33
C GLU A 52 -7.64 8.25 11.93
N GLU A 53 -6.82 7.60 12.75
CA GLU A 53 -5.41 7.40 12.44
C GLU A 53 -5.23 6.51 11.21
N ALA A 54 -4.23 6.80 10.37
CA ALA A 54 -3.95 6.03 9.17
C ALA A 54 -3.69 4.53 9.43
N LEU A 55 -3.19 4.18 10.60
CA LEU A 55 -2.94 2.78 11.02
C LEU A 55 -4.17 2.04 11.55
N THR A 56 -5.33 2.71 11.67
CA THR A 56 -6.57 2.08 12.14
C THR A 56 -7.31 1.41 10.98
N ARG A 57 -7.69 0.15 11.15
CA ARG A 57 -8.62 -0.52 10.22
C ARG A 57 -10.06 -0.27 10.66
N VAL A 58 -10.77 0.56 9.92
CA VAL A 58 -12.17 0.90 10.22
C VAL A 58 -13.10 -0.09 9.52
N GLN A 59 -13.62 -1.04 10.26
CA GLN A 59 -14.63 -1.98 9.77
C GLN A 59 -16.00 -1.32 9.60
N PRO A 60 -16.94 -1.93 8.86
CA PRO A 60 -18.26 -1.35 8.62
C PRO A 60 -19.02 -0.96 9.89
N THR A 61 -18.77 -1.66 11.00
CA THR A 61 -19.46 -1.49 12.29
C THR A 61 -18.57 -0.96 13.41
N THR A 62 -17.36 -0.50 13.10
CA THR A 62 -16.48 0.15 14.09
C THR A 62 -17.22 1.34 14.72
N PRO A 63 -17.23 1.47 16.06
CA PRO A 63 -17.85 2.62 16.72
C PRO A 63 -17.29 3.95 16.22
N ALA A 64 -18.15 4.96 16.11
CA ALA A 64 -17.74 6.28 15.61
C ALA A 64 -16.75 6.95 16.59
N GLY A 65 -15.65 7.46 16.06
CA GLY A 65 -14.68 8.26 16.78
C GLY A 65 -15.16 9.70 17.04
N SER A 66 -14.36 10.45 17.81
CA SER A 66 -14.66 11.83 18.21
C SER A 66 -13.78 12.88 17.53
N LYS A 67 -12.66 12.48 16.91
CA LYS A 67 -11.72 13.43 16.25
C LYS A 67 -12.41 14.12 15.07
N LYS A 68 -12.25 15.46 14.98
CA LYS A 68 -12.88 16.31 13.94
C LYS A 68 -11.85 17.13 13.16
N VAL A 69 -10.57 16.90 13.37
CA VAL A 69 -9.47 17.60 12.71
C VAL A 69 -8.47 16.57 12.26
N VAL A 70 -8.03 16.68 11.01
CA VAL A 70 -6.86 15.96 10.52
C VAL A 70 -5.61 16.70 10.98
N GLU A 71 -4.76 16.06 11.77
CA GLU A 71 -3.47 16.59 12.22
C GLU A 71 -2.36 15.61 11.84
N ILE A 72 -1.56 15.98 10.85
CA ILE A 72 -0.48 15.17 10.29
C ILE A 72 0.83 15.97 10.22
N ALA A 73 1.96 15.25 10.15
CA ALA A 73 3.27 15.86 10.07
C ALA A 73 4.21 15.03 9.18
N ALA A 74 4.91 15.68 8.28
CA ALA A 74 5.77 15.03 7.29
C ALA A 74 7.03 15.84 6.99
N ALA A 75 8.07 15.18 6.53
CA ALA A 75 9.22 15.82 5.89
C ALA A 75 8.87 16.25 4.46
N ARG A 76 9.74 17.03 3.85
CA ARG A 76 9.72 17.24 2.40
C ARG A 76 10.08 15.95 1.68
N ASN A 77 9.58 15.78 0.46
CA ASN A 77 9.74 14.54 -0.32
C ASN A 77 9.18 13.30 0.38
N GLU A 78 8.06 13.44 1.05
CA GLU A 78 7.33 12.40 1.77
C GLU A 78 5.86 12.41 1.37
N VAL A 79 5.17 11.30 1.56
CA VAL A 79 3.72 11.20 1.37
C VAL A 79 3.07 10.84 2.69
N GLU A 80 2.30 11.74 3.26
CA GLU A 80 1.60 11.50 4.53
C GLU A 80 0.12 11.25 4.32
N SER A 81 -0.45 10.36 5.10
CA SER A 81 -1.80 9.84 4.94
C SER A 81 -2.73 10.20 6.10
N PHE A 82 -4.04 10.27 5.82
CA PHE A 82 -5.08 10.46 6.81
C PHE A 82 -6.38 9.75 6.42
N GLN A 83 -7.27 9.54 7.38
CA GLN A 83 -8.58 8.93 7.15
C GLN A 83 -9.72 9.84 7.62
N VAL A 84 -10.78 9.93 6.81
CA VAL A 84 -12.06 10.54 7.18
C VAL A 84 -13.16 9.52 6.97
N ILE A 85 -13.96 9.29 8.01
CA ILE A 85 -14.99 8.25 8.00
C ILE A 85 -16.36 8.92 7.91
N VAL A 86 -17.21 8.39 7.04
CA VAL A 86 -18.61 8.79 6.88
C VAL A 86 -19.51 7.65 7.29
N SER A 87 -20.50 7.90 8.14
CA SER A 87 -21.53 6.90 8.46
C SER A 87 -22.91 7.53 8.57
N SER A 88 -23.95 6.71 8.42
CA SER A 88 -25.34 7.11 8.61
C SER A 88 -26.04 6.11 9.52
N SER A 89 -26.67 6.59 10.59
CA SER A 89 -27.62 5.80 11.38
C SER A 89 -29.07 5.96 10.92
N GLY A 90 -29.28 6.74 9.86
CA GLY A 90 -30.57 7.03 9.24
C GLY A 90 -30.68 6.43 7.83
N PRO A 91 -31.18 7.19 6.86
CA PRO A 91 -31.35 6.71 5.49
C PRO A 91 -30.00 6.47 4.79
N LYS A 92 -30.03 5.69 3.72
CA LYS A 92 -28.92 5.56 2.78
C LYS A 92 -28.54 6.93 2.21
N LEU A 93 -27.26 7.27 2.23
CA LEU A 93 -26.73 8.44 1.53
C LEU A 93 -26.34 8.02 0.11
N GLU A 94 -26.77 8.78 -0.88
CA GLU A 94 -26.51 8.47 -2.29
C GLU A 94 -25.62 9.54 -2.93
N GLY A 95 -24.68 9.11 -3.75
CA GLY A 95 -23.82 10.00 -4.52
C GLY A 95 -22.90 10.87 -3.68
N VAL A 96 -22.47 10.38 -2.51
CA VAL A 96 -21.53 11.10 -1.64
C VAL A 96 -20.23 11.35 -2.37
N THR A 97 -19.73 12.57 -2.28
CA THR A 97 -18.44 12.98 -2.85
C THR A 97 -17.58 13.64 -1.77
N ALA A 98 -16.27 13.69 -2.00
CA ALA A 98 -15.38 14.45 -1.15
C ALA A 98 -14.30 15.16 -1.97
N PHE A 99 -13.79 16.24 -1.43
CA PHE A 99 -12.69 16.99 -2.02
C PHE A 99 -11.87 17.67 -0.91
N VAL A 100 -10.67 18.10 -1.26
CA VAL A 100 -9.77 18.81 -0.34
C VAL A 100 -9.35 20.12 -1.00
N SER A 101 -9.27 21.19 -0.20
CA SER A 101 -8.75 22.47 -0.66
C SER A 101 -7.22 22.43 -0.82
N ASP A 102 -6.62 23.42 -1.44
CA ASP A 102 -5.20 23.69 -1.25
C ASP A 102 -4.89 23.79 0.24
N LEU A 103 -3.70 23.36 0.66
CA LEU A 103 -3.18 23.60 1.99
C LEU A 103 -2.23 24.78 1.94
N SER A 104 -2.47 25.81 2.74
CA SER A 104 -1.70 27.06 2.73
C SER A 104 -1.12 27.38 4.09
N ASP A 105 0.08 27.96 4.14
CA ASP A 105 0.67 28.51 5.34
C ASP A 105 0.31 30.01 5.53
N ALA A 106 0.70 30.57 6.66
CA ALA A 106 0.43 31.99 6.98
C ALA A 106 1.16 32.98 6.06
N THR A 107 2.17 32.55 5.32
CA THR A 107 2.98 33.36 4.42
C THR A 107 2.53 33.28 2.96
N GLY A 108 1.56 32.40 2.66
CA GLY A 108 0.98 32.23 1.32
C GLY A 108 1.61 31.12 0.49
N HIS A 109 2.55 30.34 1.03
CA HIS A 109 2.99 29.12 0.36
C HIS A 109 1.86 28.10 0.31
N ARG A 110 1.84 27.29 -0.73
CA ARG A 110 0.75 26.33 -0.98
C ARG A 110 1.27 24.95 -1.33
N ILE A 111 0.54 23.95 -0.86
CA ILE A 111 0.53 22.60 -1.41
C ILE A 111 -0.79 22.48 -2.18
N SER A 112 -0.69 22.34 -3.50
CA SER A 112 -1.86 22.27 -4.37
C SER A 112 -2.69 21.01 -4.08
N ASN A 113 -4.01 21.14 -4.14
CA ASN A 113 -4.92 20.00 -4.05
C ASN A 113 -4.72 18.96 -5.17
N SER A 114 -4.11 19.34 -6.30
CA SER A 114 -3.71 18.39 -7.34
C SER A 114 -2.62 17.40 -6.88
N GLY A 115 -1.85 17.75 -5.83
CA GLY A 115 -0.89 16.86 -5.17
C GLY A 115 -1.51 16.01 -4.05
N ILE A 116 -2.83 16.12 -3.83
CA ILE A 116 -3.55 15.36 -2.80
C ILE A 116 -4.42 14.31 -3.46
N LYS A 117 -4.07 13.03 -3.25
CA LYS A 117 -4.83 11.90 -3.81
C LYS A 117 -5.92 11.48 -2.81
N LEU A 118 -7.15 11.29 -3.31
CA LEU A 118 -8.27 10.78 -2.51
C LEU A 118 -8.70 9.41 -3.01
N TYR A 119 -9.05 8.55 -2.05
CA TYR A 119 -9.50 7.19 -2.30
C TYR A 119 -10.71 6.85 -1.43
N ARG A 120 -11.57 6.00 -1.93
CA ARG A 120 -12.55 5.27 -1.14
C ARG A 120 -11.93 3.94 -0.71
N GLN A 121 -11.97 3.63 0.56
CA GLN A 121 -11.59 2.29 1.03
C GLN A 121 -12.72 1.31 0.68
N GLU A 122 -12.40 0.31 -0.11
CA GLU A 122 -13.34 -0.77 -0.41
C GLU A 122 -13.17 -1.90 0.60
N TYR A 123 -14.26 -2.61 0.86
CA TYR A 123 -14.28 -3.73 1.76
C TYR A 123 -14.21 -5.05 1.00
N VAL A 124 -13.33 -5.94 1.45
CA VAL A 124 -13.29 -7.34 1.03
C VAL A 124 -13.82 -8.24 2.12
N TYR A 125 -14.51 -9.32 1.75
CA TYR A 125 -15.08 -10.25 2.71
C TYR A 125 -14.13 -11.42 2.97
N LEU A 126 -13.67 -11.56 4.21
CA LEU A 126 -12.82 -12.67 4.66
C LEU A 126 -13.72 -13.79 5.17
N ARG A 127 -13.75 -14.90 4.45
CA ARG A 127 -14.56 -16.08 4.80
C ARG A 127 -13.96 -16.87 5.94
N ASN A 128 -12.64 -16.98 5.95
CA ASN A 128 -11.87 -17.70 6.97
C ASN A 128 -10.79 -16.77 7.51
N PRO A 129 -10.58 -16.72 8.83
CA PRO A 129 -9.44 -16.01 9.39
C PRO A 129 -8.12 -16.60 8.91
N SER A 130 -7.13 -15.74 8.77
CA SER A 130 -5.75 -16.20 8.56
C SER A 130 -5.24 -16.97 9.79
N PRO A 131 -4.28 -17.89 9.63
CA PRO A 131 -3.73 -18.58 10.79
C PRO A 131 -3.24 -17.61 11.86
N TYR A 132 -3.61 -17.87 13.12
CA TYR A 132 -3.30 -17.05 14.29
C TYR A 132 -3.97 -15.67 14.35
N SER A 133 -4.80 -15.30 13.38
CA SER A 133 -5.70 -14.16 13.54
C SER A 133 -6.75 -14.47 14.61
N THR A 134 -7.00 -13.52 15.49
CA THR A 134 -8.06 -13.60 16.53
C THR A 134 -9.36 -12.98 16.04
N GLU A 135 -9.33 -12.37 14.88
CA GLU A 135 -10.46 -11.66 14.30
C GLU A 135 -11.45 -12.61 13.64
N PRO A 136 -12.76 -12.36 13.76
CA PRO A 136 -13.77 -13.18 13.12
C PRO A 136 -13.81 -12.97 11.61
N PRO A 137 -14.42 -13.89 10.83
CA PRO A 137 -14.81 -13.64 9.47
C PRO A 137 -15.63 -12.35 9.33
N GLY A 138 -15.45 -11.62 8.25
CA GLY A 138 -16.16 -10.35 8.09
C GLY A 138 -15.63 -9.47 6.97
N TRP A 139 -16.12 -8.22 6.95
CA TRP A 139 -15.74 -7.21 5.98
C TRP A 139 -14.54 -6.40 6.50
N TRP A 140 -13.48 -6.35 5.68
CA TRP A 140 -12.23 -5.68 6.00
C TRP A 140 -11.87 -4.64 4.95
N PRO A 141 -11.49 -3.41 5.35
CA PRO A 141 -11.03 -2.42 4.40
C PRO A 141 -9.61 -2.79 3.95
N ASP A 142 -9.37 -2.83 2.62
CA ASP A 142 -8.02 -3.05 2.11
C ASP A 142 -7.77 -2.36 0.76
N PRO A 143 -8.58 -2.54 -0.33
CA PRO A 143 -8.34 -1.82 -1.58
C PRO A 143 -8.65 -0.33 -1.47
N LEU A 144 -7.81 0.52 -2.06
CA LEU A 144 -7.97 1.97 -2.12
C LEU A 144 -8.39 2.39 -3.53
N VAL A 145 -9.68 2.51 -3.76
CA VAL A 145 -10.24 2.89 -5.06
C VAL A 145 -10.11 4.40 -5.25
N PRO A 146 -9.30 4.89 -6.22
CA PRO A 146 -9.06 6.31 -6.37
C PRO A 146 -10.31 7.06 -6.86
N PHE A 147 -10.44 8.32 -6.48
CA PHE A 147 -11.53 9.19 -6.93
C PHE A 147 -11.39 9.58 -8.40
N LEU A 148 -10.17 9.72 -8.85
CA LEU A 148 -9.82 10.03 -10.23
C LEU A 148 -8.91 8.93 -10.79
N ASN A 149 -9.05 8.63 -12.07
CA ASN A 149 -8.13 7.76 -12.75
C ASN A 149 -6.71 8.37 -12.67
N PRO A 150 -5.71 7.65 -12.11
CA PRO A 150 -4.38 8.22 -11.87
C PRO A 150 -3.60 8.56 -13.16
N TYR A 151 -4.05 8.10 -14.33
CA TYR A 151 -3.34 8.27 -15.60
C TYR A 151 -3.90 9.38 -16.48
N ASP A 152 -5.16 9.78 -16.31
CA ASP A 152 -5.80 10.86 -17.11
C ASP A 152 -6.57 11.88 -16.26
N ALA A 153 -6.53 11.73 -14.92
CA ALA A 153 -7.20 12.57 -13.93
C ALA A 153 -8.72 12.73 -14.14
N LYS A 154 -9.36 11.81 -14.87
CA LYS A 154 -10.80 11.85 -15.07
C LYS A 154 -11.54 11.10 -13.97
N PRO A 155 -12.76 11.55 -13.61
CA PRO A 155 -13.63 10.79 -12.72
C PRO A 155 -13.94 9.40 -13.28
N ILE A 156 -13.91 8.38 -12.41
CA ILE A 156 -14.28 7.02 -12.75
C ILE A 156 -15.79 6.87 -12.54
N SER A 157 -16.51 6.59 -13.61
CA SER A 157 -17.97 6.39 -13.56
C SER A 157 -18.30 5.05 -12.92
N ALA A 158 -19.24 5.06 -11.98
CA ALA A 158 -19.81 3.82 -11.43
C ALA A 158 -20.56 3.01 -12.51
N MET A 159 -20.61 1.71 -12.32
CA MET A 159 -21.29 0.79 -13.22
C MET A 159 -22.77 1.17 -13.41
N ARG A 160 -23.19 1.24 -14.64
CA ARG A 160 -24.57 1.52 -15.03
C ARG A 160 -25.02 0.54 -16.09
N LEU A 161 -26.28 0.13 -16.00
CA LEU A 161 -26.98 -0.62 -17.04
C LEU A 161 -27.64 0.39 -17.98
N ASN A 162 -27.07 0.59 -19.15
CA ASN A 162 -27.61 1.47 -20.17
C ASN A 162 -28.60 0.67 -21.03
N ARG A 163 -29.81 1.20 -21.20
CA ARG A 163 -30.80 0.68 -22.14
C ARG A 163 -30.64 1.41 -23.46
N GLU A 164 -30.34 0.69 -24.49
CA GLU A 164 -30.27 1.21 -25.86
C GLU A 164 -31.43 0.61 -26.68
N GLU A 165 -32.09 1.46 -27.45
CA GLU A 165 -33.13 1.04 -28.37
C GLU A 165 -32.76 1.45 -29.79
N GLN A 166 -32.53 0.44 -30.64
CA GLN A 166 -32.15 0.67 -32.04
C GLN A 166 -33.08 -0.22 -32.92
N ASN A 167 -33.77 0.42 -33.84
CA ASN A 167 -34.69 -0.26 -34.77
C ASN A 167 -35.73 -1.16 -34.07
N GLY A 168 -36.29 -0.70 -32.94
CA GLY A 168 -37.29 -1.44 -32.17
C GLY A 168 -36.71 -2.63 -31.36
N LYS A 169 -35.42 -2.84 -31.38
CA LYS A 169 -34.71 -3.82 -30.51
C LYS A 169 -34.14 -3.11 -29.31
N VAL A 170 -34.46 -3.61 -28.13
CA VAL A 170 -33.91 -3.15 -26.87
C VAL A 170 -32.70 -4.01 -26.53
N SER A 171 -31.55 -3.37 -26.30
CA SER A 171 -30.34 -3.98 -25.76
C SER A 171 -29.96 -3.31 -24.47
N TYR A 172 -29.21 -4.03 -23.63
CA TYR A 172 -28.67 -3.51 -22.38
C TYR A 172 -27.16 -3.67 -22.39
N GLN A 173 -26.45 -2.58 -22.11
CA GLN A 173 -25.00 -2.59 -22.00
C GLN A 173 -24.57 -2.14 -20.59
N LEU A 174 -23.67 -2.89 -19.98
CA LEU A 174 -22.99 -2.47 -18.77
C LEU A 174 -21.83 -1.52 -19.16
N SER A 175 -21.79 -0.35 -18.54
CA SER A 175 -20.66 0.58 -18.65
C SER A 175 -20.22 1.06 -17.27
N GLY A 176 -18.99 1.56 -17.17
CA GLY A 176 -18.42 2.03 -15.90
C GLY A 176 -17.77 0.92 -15.09
N ALA A 177 -17.20 1.32 -13.94
CA ALA A 177 -16.47 0.45 -13.03
C ALA A 177 -17.38 -0.18 -11.98
N ARG A 178 -17.10 -1.42 -11.60
CA ARG A 178 -17.76 -2.09 -10.47
C ARG A 178 -17.52 -1.33 -9.17
N PHE A 179 -16.29 -0.83 -8.98
CA PHE A 179 -15.90 -0.02 -7.83
C PHE A 179 -15.51 1.38 -8.30
N ALA A 180 -16.33 2.38 -8.00
CA ALA A 180 -16.01 3.79 -8.24
C ALA A 180 -15.62 4.45 -6.92
N GLY A 181 -14.54 5.24 -6.93
CA GLY A 181 -14.03 5.92 -5.74
C GLY A 181 -14.90 7.09 -5.32
N ASN A 182 -15.45 7.84 -6.28
CA ASN A 182 -16.22 9.05 -6.06
C ASN A 182 -17.68 8.87 -6.47
N GLY A 183 -18.61 9.65 -5.86
CA GLY A 183 -20.04 9.50 -6.10
C GLY A 183 -20.59 8.18 -5.53
N PHE A 184 -20.09 7.75 -4.39
CA PHE A 184 -20.42 6.48 -3.74
C PHE A 184 -21.66 6.59 -2.83
N ASN A 185 -22.18 5.43 -2.42
CA ASN A 185 -23.30 5.35 -1.49
C ASN A 185 -22.79 4.93 -0.09
N VAL A 186 -23.38 5.52 0.95
CA VAL A 186 -23.19 5.07 2.34
C VAL A 186 -24.46 4.40 2.82
N TRP A 187 -24.36 3.13 3.16
CA TRP A 187 -25.48 2.33 3.62
C TRP A 187 -25.79 2.59 5.10
N PRO A 188 -27.07 2.49 5.53
CA PRO A 188 -27.41 2.60 6.94
C PRO A 188 -26.58 1.67 7.83
N GLU A 189 -26.23 2.16 9.02
CA GLU A 189 -25.46 1.42 10.03
C GLU A 189 -24.11 0.89 9.52
N ARG A 190 -23.53 1.54 8.48
CA ARG A 190 -22.23 1.18 7.94
C ARG A 190 -21.32 2.39 7.82
N ASN A 191 -20.07 2.18 8.17
CA ASN A 191 -19.00 3.13 7.93
C ASN A 191 -18.53 3.05 6.48
N GLN A 192 -18.17 4.21 5.91
CA GLN A 192 -17.43 4.31 4.68
C GLN A 192 -16.18 5.14 4.93
N PRO A 193 -15.01 4.50 5.06
CA PRO A 193 -13.76 5.21 5.21
C PRO A 193 -13.29 5.80 3.87
N LEU A 194 -12.77 7.02 3.97
CA LEU A 194 -12.08 7.73 2.90
C LEU A 194 -10.62 7.91 3.30
N TRP A 195 -9.73 7.81 2.32
CA TRP A 195 -8.29 7.92 2.51
C TRP A 195 -7.76 9.10 1.72
N GLY A 196 -7.00 9.97 2.37
CA GLY A 196 -6.32 11.08 1.75
C GLY A 196 -4.80 10.92 1.86
N GLU A 197 -4.08 11.28 0.81
CA GLU A 197 -2.62 11.32 0.77
C GLU A 197 -2.15 12.69 0.31
N VAL A 198 -1.27 13.30 1.07
CA VAL A 198 -0.60 14.55 0.72
C VAL A 198 0.83 14.25 0.34
N ALA A 199 1.20 14.45 -0.93
CA ALA A 199 2.59 14.40 -1.37
C ALA A 199 3.25 15.76 -1.11
N ILE A 200 4.28 15.78 -0.27
CA ILE A 200 4.99 17.00 0.09
C ILE A 200 6.16 17.22 -0.90
N PRO A 201 6.14 18.29 -1.71
CA PRO A 201 7.25 18.57 -2.62
C PRO A 201 8.61 18.69 -1.91
N ALA A 202 9.68 18.24 -2.56
CA ALA A 202 11.03 18.28 -2.01
C ALA A 202 11.53 19.71 -1.68
N ASN A 203 10.99 20.71 -2.37
CA ASN A 203 11.30 22.13 -2.17
C ASN A 203 10.23 22.91 -1.40
N GLN A 204 9.25 22.22 -0.78
CA GLN A 204 8.20 22.88 0.00
C GLN A 204 8.79 23.59 1.21
N PRO A 205 8.51 24.89 1.47
CA PRO A 205 8.94 25.55 2.69
C PRO A 205 8.40 24.86 3.94
N PRO A 206 9.20 24.76 5.02
CA PRO A 206 8.73 24.19 6.28
C PRO A 206 7.72 25.12 6.95
N GLY A 207 6.76 24.55 7.69
CA GLY A 207 5.73 25.33 8.37
C GLY A 207 4.44 24.56 8.62
N LEU A 208 3.45 25.27 9.15
CA LEU A 208 2.10 24.74 9.36
C LEU A 208 1.21 25.14 8.18
N TYR A 209 0.76 24.14 7.43
CA TYR A 209 -0.17 24.27 6.32
C TYR A 209 -1.58 23.90 6.75
N GLN A 210 -2.58 24.67 6.34
CA GLN A 210 -3.97 24.47 6.72
C GLN A 210 -4.87 24.48 5.49
N GLY A 211 -5.93 23.66 5.54
CA GLY A 211 -6.97 23.58 4.54
C GLY A 211 -8.18 22.84 5.07
N THR A 212 -9.05 22.41 4.17
CA THR A 212 -10.31 21.77 4.52
C THR A 212 -10.54 20.53 3.67
N PHE A 213 -10.89 19.44 4.32
CA PHE A 213 -11.46 18.26 3.70
C PHE A 213 -12.99 18.37 3.77
N SER A 214 -13.67 18.36 2.65
CA SER A 214 -15.11 18.54 2.55
C SER A 214 -15.77 17.26 2.07
N VAL A 215 -16.78 16.79 2.80
CA VAL A 215 -17.65 15.67 2.41
C VAL A 215 -18.99 16.23 2.00
N GLN A 216 -19.36 16.08 0.75
CA GLN A 216 -20.66 16.48 0.21
C GLN A 216 -21.62 15.29 0.31
N LEU A 217 -22.64 15.41 1.16
CA LEU A 217 -23.60 14.34 1.48
C LEU A 217 -24.82 14.35 0.55
N ALA A 218 -25.23 15.53 0.10
CA ALA A 218 -26.32 15.78 -0.85
C ALA A 218 -26.06 17.14 -1.51
N ALA A 219 -26.92 17.53 -2.45
CA ALA A 219 -26.75 18.75 -3.22
C ALA A 219 -26.55 20.04 -2.38
N SER A 220 -26.99 20.05 -1.12
CA SER A 220 -26.97 21.21 -0.23
C SER A 220 -26.36 20.95 1.16
N SER A 221 -25.87 19.75 1.45
CA SER A 221 -25.28 19.42 2.77
C SER A 221 -23.83 19.00 2.62
N THR A 222 -22.92 19.79 3.24
CA THR A 222 -21.48 19.56 3.25
C THR A 222 -20.97 19.55 4.68
N VAL A 223 -20.16 18.56 5.03
CA VAL A 223 -19.43 18.52 6.31
C VAL A 223 -17.97 18.86 6.04
N GLU A 224 -17.47 19.84 6.76
CA GLU A 224 -16.09 20.30 6.66
C GLU A 224 -15.24 19.79 7.81
N ILE A 225 -14.06 19.26 7.49
CA ILE A 225 -13.05 18.78 8.44
C ILE A 225 -11.77 19.59 8.21
N PRO A 226 -11.31 20.36 9.19
CA PRO A 226 -10.04 21.07 9.08
C PRO A 226 -8.87 20.10 8.91
N VAL A 227 -7.93 20.44 8.02
CA VAL A 227 -6.69 19.72 7.80
C VAL A 227 -5.52 20.60 8.22
N LYS A 228 -4.65 20.09 9.08
CA LYS A 228 -3.41 20.71 9.54
C LYS A 228 -2.24 19.79 9.22
N LEU A 229 -1.31 20.27 8.43
CA LEU A 229 -0.08 19.57 8.08
C LEU A 229 1.12 20.36 8.56
N THR A 230 1.94 19.75 9.41
CA THR A 230 3.25 20.29 9.76
C THR A 230 4.31 19.74 8.79
N VAL A 231 4.93 20.63 8.00
CA VAL A 231 6.07 20.28 7.15
C VAL A 231 7.36 20.54 7.91
N TRP A 232 8.14 19.47 8.16
CA TRP A 232 9.43 19.54 8.85
C TRP A 232 10.50 20.22 7.98
N ASP A 233 11.49 20.86 8.64
CA ASP A 233 12.59 21.54 7.95
C ASP A 233 13.72 20.58 7.57
N PHE A 234 13.40 19.49 6.89
CA PHE A 234 14.32 18.59 6.20
C PHE A 234 13.57 17.83 5.11
N ALA A 235 14.31 17.23 4.19
CA ALA A 235 13.76 16.40 3.12
C ALA A 235 14.25 14.96 3.26
N LEU A 236 13.39 14.01 2.90
CA LEU A 236 13.83 12.63 2.71
C LEU A 236 14.67 12.53 1.43
N PRO A 237 15.69 11.66 1.40
CA PRO A 237 16.44 11.39 0.18
C PRO A 237 15.56 10.86 -0.95
N ASP A 238 15.94 11.14 -2.18
CA ASP A 238 15.40 10.44 -3.33
C ASP A 238 15.87 8.99 -3.36
N GLY A 239 15.05 8.13 -3.99
CA GLY A 239 15.38 6.72 -4.17
C GLY A 239 14.92 5.82 -3.03
N LEU A 240 15.55 4.64 -2.97
CA LEU A 240 15.15 3.56 -2.07
C LEU A 240 15.90 3.67 -0.73
N PRO A 241 15.20 3.80 0.41
CA PRO A 241 15.85 3.86 1.72
C PRO A 241 16.45 2.51 2.14
N LEU A 242 15.91 1.42 1.61
CA LEU A 242 16.31 0.03 1.85
C LEU A 242 16.23 -0.74 0.52
N THR A 243 17.13 -1.69 0.29
CA THR A 243 16.97 -2.61 -0.85
C THR A 243 15.69 -3.41 -0.71
N THR A 244 14.87 -3.48 -1.77
CA THR A 244 13.63 -4.25 -1.77
C THR A 244 13.56 -5.17 -2.98
N GLN A 245 12.89 -6.34 -2.83
CA GLN A 245 12.65 -7.31 -3.90
C GLN A 245 11.23 -7.91 -3.72
N PHE A 246 10.27 -7.48 -4.56
CA PHE A 246 8.85 -7.80 -4.38
C PHE A 246 8.28 -8.64 -5.54
N GLY A 247 9.03 -9.65 -5.94
CA GLY A 247 8.65 -10.57 -7.02
C GLY A 247 8.87 -9.99 -8.41
N SER A 248 8.17 -10.53 -9.40
CA SER A 248 8.11 -10.01 -10.77
C SER A 248 6.71 -9.46 -11.07
N LEU A 249 6.60 -8.67 -12.14
CA LEU A 249 5.34 -8.19 -12.68
C LEU A 249 4.83 -9.05 -13.86
N ASP A 250 5.49 -10.17 -14.12
CA ASP A 250 5.01 -11.14 -15.10
C ASP A 250 3.63 -11.67 -14.66
N GLY A 251 2.70 -11.77 -15.57
CA GLY A 251 1.34 -12.23 -15.28
C GLY A 251 0.31 -11.13 -14.96
N VAL A 252 0.70 -9.84 -14.77
CA VAL A 252 -0.28 -8.76 -14.61
C VAL A 252 -1.17 -8.62 -15.85
N SER A 253 -0.61 -8.89 -17.04
CA SER A 253 -1.29 -8.81 -18.33
C SER A 253 -2.52 -9.71 -18.40
N ALA A 254 -2.43 -10.94 -17.89
CA ALA A 254 -3.53 -11.91 -17.92
C ALA A 254 -4.78 -11.40 -17.19
N LYS A 255 -4.60 -10.74 -16.03
CA LYS A 255 -5.72 -10.16 -15.25
C LYS A 255 -6.38 -8.95 -15.91
N HIS A 256 -5.68 -8.30 -16.82
CA HIS A 256 -6.22 -7.17 -17.59
C HIS A 256 -6.67 -7.57 -18.99
N GLY A 257 -6.65 -8.88 -19.32
CA GLY A 257 -7.02 -9.39 -20.65
C GLY A 257 -6.09 -8.93 -21.76
N VAL A 258 -4.81 -8.64 -21.44
CA VAL A 258 -3.81 -8.15 -22.38
C VAL A 258 -2.87 -9.29 -22.77
N PRO A 259 -2.58 -9.49 -24.09
CA PRO A 259 -1.62 -10.50 -24.52
C PRO A 259 -0.21 -10.20 -24.00
N ASP A 260 0.46 -11.21 -23.46
CA ASP A 260 1.85 -11.08 -23.00
C ASP A 260 2.79 -10.66 -24.16
N GLY A 261 3.76 -9.81 -23.83
CA GLY A 261 4.73 -9.29 -24.80
C GLY A 261 4.18 -8.25 -25.78
N SER A 262 2.90 -7.87 -25.67
CA SER A 262 2.33 -6.77 -26.45
C SER A 262 2.82 -5.41 -25.90
N PRO A 263 2.75 -4.32 -26.69
CA PRO A 263 3.05 -2.98 -26.19
C PRO A 263 2.20 -2.59 -24.97
N GLN A 264 0.93 -3.00 -24.93
CA GLN A 264 0.03 -2.76 -23.80
C GLN A 264 0.46 -3.56 -22.55
N SER A 265 1.05 -4.74 -22.74
CA SER A 265 1.61 -5.53 -21.63
C SER A 265 2.79 -4.81 -20.97
N LEU A 266 3.67 -4.21 -21.77
CA LEU A 266 4.80 -3.43 -21.26
C LEU A 266 4.34 -2.14 -20.57
N GLU A 267 3.39 -1.41 -21.17
CA GLU A 267 2.78 -0.24 -20.54
C GLU A 267 2.12 -0.60 -19.19
N LEU A 268 1.45 -1.72 -19.12
CA LEU A 268 0.81 -2.18 -17.89
C LEU A 268 1.86 -2.50 -16.81
N GLN A 269 2.92 -3.25 -17.15
CA GLN A 269 4.03 -3.54 -16.23
C GLN A 269 4.70 -2.26 -15.74
N GLU A 270 4.88 -1.27 -16.61
CA GLU A 270 5.37 0.07 -16.27
C GLU A 270 4.51 0.74 -15.20
N ARG A 271 3.19 0.75 -15.37
CA ARG A 271 2.25 1.32 -14.39
C ARG A 271 2.31 0.63 -13.02
N TYR A 272 2.52 -0.67 -13.01
CA TYR A 272 2.72 -1.44 -11.77
C TYR A 272 4.08 -1.14 -11.13
N ALA A 273 5.13 -1.01 -11.93
CA ALA A 273 6.46 -0.62 -11.45
C ALA A 273 6.43 0.78 -10.81
N LEU A 274 5.87 1.77 -11.48
CA LEU A 274 5.69 3.12 -10.95
C LEU A 274 4.88 3.13 -9.64
N ALA A 275 3.83 2.31 -9.56
CA ALA A 275 3.06 2.20 -8.32
C ALA A 275 3.88 1.64 -7.15
N LEU A 276 4.83 0.72 -7.39
CA LEU A 276 5.76 0.25 -6.35
C LEU A 276 6.76 1.35 -5.97
N GLU A 277 7.33 2.08 -6.94
CA GLU A 277 8.27 3.18 -6.69
C GLU A 277 7.63 4.34 -5.90
N GLU A 278 6.37 4.70 -6.19
CA GLU A 278 5.60 5.66 -5.39
C GLU A 278 5.49 5.23 -3.91
N HIS A 279 5.75 3.96 -3.62
CA HIS A 279 5.75 3.39 -2.27
C HIS A 279 7.16 3.03 -1.77
N ARG A 280 8.21 3.63 -2.35
CA ARG A 280 9.62 3.40 -1.99
C ARG A 280 10.10 1.95 -2.15
N ILE A 281 9.45 1.20 -3.03
CA ILE A 281 9.78 -0.19 -3.36
C ILE A 281 10.44 -0.21 -4.74
N ALA A 282 11.52 -0.99 -4.88
CA ALA A 282 12.24 -1.12 -6.15
C ALA A 282 11.33 -1.63 -7.26
N ALA A 283 11.43 -1.00 -8.43
CA ALA A 283 10.77 -1.45 -9.64
C ALA A 283 11.35 -2.80 -10.09
N PRO A 284 10.55 -3.87 -10.22
CA PRO A 284 11.03 -5.12 -10.79
C PRO A 284 11.36 -4.96 -12.28
N ILE A 285 12.50 -5.48 -12.70
CA ILE A 285 12.88 -5.45 -14.13
C ILE A 285 12.00 -6.43 -14.89
N PRO A 286 11.25 -5.99 -15.92
CA PRO A 286 10.45 -6.88 -16.76
C PRO A 286 11.31 -7.96 -17.41
N SER A 287 10.88 -9.22 -17.36
CA SER A 287 11.63 -10.34 -17.95
C SER A 287 11.85 -10.18 -19.46
N ALA A 288 10.94 -9.52 -20.15
CA ALA A 288 11.03 -9.22 -21.57
C ALA A 288 12.19 -8.28 -21.95
N LEU A 289 12.71 -7.49 -20.99
CA LEU A 289 13.84 -6.58 -21.19
C LEU A 289 15.21 -7.24 -20.92
N LEU A 290 15.21 -8.42 -20.31
CA LEU A 290 16.46 -9.12 -19.96
C LEU A 290 17.17 -9.68 -21.18
N PRO A 291 18.51 -9.90 -21.13
CA PRO A 291 19.25 -10.61 -22.17
C PRO A 291 18.68 -12.00 -22.44
N ILE A 292 18.63 -12.39 -23.70
CA ILE A 292 18.13 -13.72 -24.09
C ILE A 292 19.19 -14.77 -23.79
N THR A 293 18.88 -15.70 -22.89
CA THR A 293 19.77 -16.82 -22.55
C THR A 293 19.62 -17.97 -23.53
N ARG A 294 20.74 -18.53 -24.01
CA ARG A 294 20.78 -19.70 -24.90
C ARG A 294 21.18 -20.95 -24.12
N PRO A 295 20.79 -22.16 -24.57
CA PRO A 295 21.10 -23.42 -23.88
C PRO A 295 22.59 -23.69 -23.65
N ASN A 296 23.49 -23.14 -24.48
CA ASN A 296 24.94 -23.26 -24.32
C ASN A 296 25.56 -22.28 -23.33
N GLY A 297 24.72 -21.52 -22.61
CA GLY A 297 25.14 -20.51 -21.62
C GLY A 297 25.51 -19.14 -22.19
N SER A 298 25.50 -18.95 -23.52
CA SER A 298 25.69 -17.60 -24.07
C SER A 298 24.45 -16.73 -23.87
N ILE A 299 24.66 -15.43 -23.76
CA ILE A 299 23.57 -14.45 -23.72
C ILE A 299 23.56 -13.59 -24.97
N ASP A 300 22.36 -13.24 -25.43
CA ASP A 300 22.17 -12.25 -26.49
C ASP A 300 21.65 -10.96 -25.87
N THR A 301 22.50 -9.96 -25.83
CA THR A 301 22.20 -8.66 -25.23
C THR A 301 21.67 -7.66 -26.23
N LYS A 302 21.92 -7.86 -27.54
CA LYS A 302 21.69 -6.85 -28.60
C LYS A 302 20.23 -6.45 -28.74
N LYS A 303 19.32 -7.40 -28.64
CA LYS A 303 17.88 -7.17 -28.88
C LYS A 303 17.26 -6.22 -27.84
N ASN A 304 17.63 -6.38 -26.58
CA ASN A 304 16.94 -5.72 -25.45
C ASN A 304 17.80 -4.65 -24.77
N HIS A 305 19.06 -4.47 -25.17
CA HIS A 305 20.02 -3.61 -24.47
C HIS A 305 19.51 -2.17 -24.25
N GLU A 306 19.09 -1.50 -25.31
CA GLU A 306 18.67 -0.09 -25.22
C GLU A 306 17.39 0.06 -24.38
N ALA A 307 16.44 -0.87 -24.50
CA ALA A 307 15.23 -0.86 -23.70
C ALA A 307 15.51 -1.11 -22.20
N LEU A 308 16.39 -2.08 -21.90
CA LEU A 308 16.83 -2.34 -20.53
C LEU A 308 17.58 -1.13 -19.94
N LYS A 309 18.50 -0.53 -20.70
CA LYS A 309 19.25 0.65 -20.29
C LYS A 309 18.33 1.83 -20.00
N GLN A 310 17.34 2.07 -20.87
CA GLN A 310 16.34 3.10 -20.66
C GLN A 310 15.55 2.84 -19.36
N TYR A 311 15.08 1.60 -19.16
CA TYR A 311 14.34 1.22 -17.96
C TYR A 311 15.16 1.45 -16.68
N LEU A 312 16.41 0.97 -16.64
CA LEU A 312 17.31 1.14 -15.49
C LEU A 312 17.70 2.61 -15.22
N THR A 313 17.59 3.47 -16.23
CA THR A 313 17.82 4.92 -16.07
C THR A 313 16.59 5.66 -15.54
N GLN A 314 15.40 5.18 -15.88
CA GLN A 314 14.13 5.81 -15.52
C GLN A 314 13.57 5.34 -14.17
N HIS A 315 13.99 4.16 -13.71
CA HIS A 315 13.44 3.51 -12.52
C HIS A 315 14.47 3.29 -11.42
N HIS A 316 14.01 3.38 -10.18
CA HIS A 316 14.76 2.94 -9.00
C HIS A 316 14.66 1.41 -8.89
N THR A 317 15.52 0.71 -9.60
CA THR A 317 15.67 -0.74 -9.45
C THR A 317 16.65 -1.05 -8.34
N GLY A 318 16.43 -2.11 -7.57
CA GLY A 318 17.43 -2.60 -6.61
C GLY A 318 18.66 -3.20 -7.31
N PRO A 319 19.58 -3.85 -6.55
CA PRO A 319 20.67 -4.61 -7.11
C PRO A 319 20.18 -5.64 -8.15
N PHE A 320 20.94 -5.84 -9.21
CA PHE A 320 20.51 -6.65 -10.34
C PHE A 320 20.38 -8.13 -9.94
N ARG A 321 19.16 -8.66 -10.01
CA ARG A 321 18.93 -10.10 -9.87
C ARG A 321 19.24 -10.80 -11.19
N ILE A 322 20.31 -11.58 -11.22
CA ILE A 322 20.64 -12.40 -12.38
C ILE A 322 19.58 -13.51 -12.53
N PRO A 323 18.94 -13.65 -13.70
CA PRO A 323 17.93 -14.68 -13.91
C PRO A 323 18.45 -16.09 -13.66
N VAL A 324 17.59 -16.97 -13.16
CA VAL A 324 17.99 -18.36 -12.93
C VAL A 324 18.22 -19.04 -14.28
N PHE A 325 19.40 -19.64 -14.45
CA PHE A 325 19.72 -20.41 -15.66
C PHE A 325 18.78 -21.60 -15.78
N PRO A 326 18.16 -21.83 -16.94
CA PRO A 326 17.24 -22.96 -17.14
C PRO A 326 17.87 -24.30 -16.78
N SER A 327 17.19 -25.10 -15.96
CA SER A 327 17.71 -26.37 -15.41
C SER A 327 17.82 -27.52 -16.43
N ASP A 328 17.27 -27.36 -17.63
CA ASP A 328 17.55 -28.24 -18.80
C ASP A 328 18.94 -28.00 -19.36
N GLY A 329 19.65 -27.01 -18.82
CA GLY A 329 20.98 -26.59 -19.16
C GLY A 329 21.99 -27.73 -19.01
N LYS A 330 22.51 -28.13 -20.11
CA LYS A 330 23.42 -29.26 -20.27
C LYS A 330 24.84 -28.89 -19.84
N GLY A 331 25.06 -28.94 -18.52
CA GLY A 331 26.38 -29.06 -17.97
C GLY A 331 26.98 -27.81 -17.33
N LYS A 332 27.88 -28.05 -16.36
CA LYS A 332 28.65 -27.06 -15.59
C LYS A 332 29.24 -25.96 -16.48
N LYS A 333 29.80 -26.30 -17.66
CA LYS A 333 30.42 -25.33 -18.58
C LYS A 333 29.44 -24.29 -19.14
N ALA A 334 28.21 -24.69 -19.47
CA ALA A 334 27.21 -23.74 -19.95
C ALA A 334 26.75 -22.78 -18.84
N PHE A 335 26.58 -23.30 -17.64
CA PHE A 335 26.23 -22.50 -16.48
C PHE A 335 27.34 -21.50 -16.11
N GLU A 336 28.60 -21.95 -16.02
CA GLU A 336 29.74 -21.04 -15.76
C GLU A 336 29.88 -19.97 -16.85
N ARG A 337 29.69 -20.35 -18.13
CA ARG A 337 29.69 -19.39 -19.23
C ARG A 337 28.59 -18.35 -19.06
N TYR A 338 27.39 -18.78 -18.73
CA TYR A 338 26.24 -17.91 -18.51
C TYR A 338 26.53 -16.86 -17.45
N LEU A 339 27.01 -17.28 -16.28
CA LEU A 339 27.29 -16.37 -15.17
C LEU A 339 28.37 -15.35 -15.53
N ARG A 340 29.46 -15.80 -16.18
CA ARG A 340 30.57 -14.92 -16.63
C ARG A 340 30.10 -13.92 -17.69
N GLU A 341 29.41 -14.37 -18.73
CA GLU A 341 28.91 -13.46 -19.76
C GLU A 341 27.91 -12.46 -19.21
N PHE A 342 27.02 -12.91 -18.31
CA PHE A 342 26.05 -12.03 -17.69
C PHE A 342 26.73 -10.98 -16.80
N PHE A 343 27.68 -11.39 -15.97
CA PHE A 343 28.39 -10.46 -15.09
C PHE A 343 29.27 -9.46 -15.86
N VAL A 344 29.96 -9.92 -16.92
CA VAL A 344 30.70 -9.04 -17.83
C VAL A 344 29.78 -7.99 -18.43
N TYR A 345 28.60 -8.40 -18.90
CA TYR A 345 27.59 -7.49 -19.43
C TYR A 345 27.14 -6.45 -18.38
N LEU A 346 26.88 -6.87 -17.14
CA LEU A 346 26.53 -5.94 -16.08
C LEU A 346 27.68 -4.96 -15.80
N LYS A 347 28.91 -5.45 -15.73
CA LYS A 347 30.10 -4.65 -15.46
C LYS A 347 30.41 -3.62 -16.55
N GLU A 348 30.28 -4.01 -17.82
CA GLU A 348 30.47 -3.10 -18.96
C GLU A 348 29.46 -1.92 -18.95
N ASN A 349 28.33 -2.08 -18.26
CA ASN A 349 27.28 -1.08 -18.17
C ASN A 349 27.18 -0.40 -16.79
N GLY A 350 28.03 -0.78 -15.81
CA GLY A 350 28.01 -0.23 -14.46
C GLY A 350 26.83 -0.72 -13.61
N TRP A 351 26.24 -1.87 -13.93
CA TRP A 351 25.08 -2.44 -13.24
C TRP A 351 25.41 -3.61 -12.32
N GLU A 352 26.71 -3.92 -12.17
CA GLU A 352 27.21 -5.07 -11.40
C GLU A 352 27.11 -4.88 -9.88
N ARG A 353 27.01 -3.66 -9.39
CA ARG A 353 27.09 -3.38 -7.95
C ARG A 353 25.99 -4.08 -7.16
N GLY A 354 26.40 -5.05 -6.34
CA GLY A 354 25.50 -5.83 -5.50
C GLY A 354 24.67 -6.86 -6.27
N ALA A 355 25.00 -7.14 -7.54
CA ALA A 355 24.31 -8.16 -8.34
C ALA A 355 24.31 -9.52 -7.62
N TYR A 356 23.18 -10.20 -7.67
CA TYR A 356 23.00 -11.45 -6.94
C TYR A 356 22.28 -12.52 -7.76
N TYR A 357 22.52 -13.77 -7.36
CA TYR A 357 21.89 -14.96 -7.94
C TYR A 357 21.04 -15.66 -6.86
N PHE A 358 19.79 -15.93 -7.16
CA PHE A 358 18.83 -16.51 -6.22
C PHE A 358 18.14 -17.74 -6.82
N PRO A 359 18.83 -18.92 -6.83
CA PRO A 359 18.33 -20.14 -7.47
C PRO A 359 17.60 -21.09 -6.52
N VAL A 360 17.78 -20.97 -5.20
CA VAL A 360 17.20 -21.87 -4.20
C VAL A 360 16.49 -21.06 -3.14
N SER A 361 15.22 -21.38 -2.93
CA SER A 361 14.37 -20.76 -1.91
C SER A 361 13.99 -21.80 -0.86
N GLU A 362 14.09 -21.43 0.42
CA GLU A 362 13.64 -22.21 1.60
C GLU A 362 14.14 -23.67 1.57
N PRO A 363 15.47 -23.91 1.57
CA PRO A 363 16.00 -25.26 1.61
C PRO A 363 15.63 -25.93 2.95
N ASN A 364 14.88 -27.04 2.92
CA ASN A 364 14.32 -27.67 4.11
C ASN A 364 14.60 -29.19 4.18
N THR A 365 15.62 -29.64 3.44
CA THR A 365 16.14 -31.03 3.48
C THR A 365 17.66 -31.01 3.34
N LYS A 366 18.30 -32.11 3.69
CA LYS A 366 19.75 -32.27 3.52
C LYS A 366 20.15 -32.08 2.04
N GLU A 367 19.40 -32.68 1.12
CA GLU A 367 19.65 -32.59 -0.32
C GLU A 367 19.53 -31.14 -0.83
N ALA A 368 18.59 -30.38 -0.28
CA ALA A 368 18.45 -28.95 -0.60
C ALA A 368 19.65 -28.14 -0.08
N TYR A 369 20.15 -28.43 1.14
CA TYR A 369 21.38 -27.82 1.68
C TYR A 369 22.61 -28.18 0.81
N ASP A 370 22.76 -29.48 0.43
CA ASP A 370 23.83 -29.91 -0.45
C ASP A 370 23.75 -29.21 -1.83
N ARG A 371 22.54 -28.99 -2.34
CA ARG A 371 22.30 -28.24 -3.58
C ARG A 371 22.71 -26.75 -3.41
N VAL A 372 22.37 -26.10 -2.30
CA VAL A 372 22.80 -24.72 -2.05
C VAL A 372 24.33 -24.64 -2.12
N ARG A 373 25.03 -25.50 -1.37
CA ARG A 373 26.51 -25.52 -1.35
C ARG A 373 27.11 -25.75 -2.74
N SER A 374 26.59 -26.75 -3.46
CA SER A 374 27.14 -27.09 -4.80
C SER A 374 26.89 -26.01 -5.84
N VAL A 375 25.69 -25.37 -5.84
CA VAL A 375 25.39 -24.29 -6.78
C VAL A 375 26.14 -23.01 -6.41
N ALA A 376 26.22 -22.66 -5.13
CA ALA A 376 26.98 -21.51 -4.66
C ALA A 376 28.47 -21.61 -5.00
N GLN A 377 29.07 -22.81 -4.83
CA GLN A 377 30.43 -23.07 -5.25
C GLN A 377 30.63 -22.79 -6.74
N LEU A 378 29.72 -23.25 -7.60
CA LEU A 378 29.80 -22.99 -9.04
C LEU A 378 29.67 -21.50 -9.38
N VAL A 379 28.82 -20.76 -8.64
CA VAL A 379 28.67 -19.31 -8.82
C VAL A 379 29.96 -18.60 -8.44
N HIS A 380 30.54 -18.91 -7.28
CA HIS A 380 31.77 -18.28 -6.81
C HIS A 380 33.00 -18.68 -7.63
N GLU A 381 33.08 -19.92 -8.15
CA GLU A 381 34.13 -20.34 -9.09
C GLU A 381 34.01 -19.63 -10.46
N ALA A 382 32.78 -19.36 -10.91
CA ALA A 382 32.54 -18.65 -12.17
C ALA A 382 32.85 -17.15 -12.04
N GLU A 383 32.32 -16.50 -11.01
CA GLU A 383 32.49 -15.07 -10.76
C GLU A 383 32.29 -14.76 -9.25
N PRO A 384 33.36 -14.57 -8.48
CA PRO A 384 33.29 -14.34 -7.02
C PRO A 384 32.55 -13.07 -6.62
N SER A 385 32.33 -12.13 -7.53
CA SER A 385 31.62 -10.87 -7.26
C SER A 385 30.10 -11.02 -7.29
N ILE A 386 29.58 -12.14 -7.83
CA ILE A 386 28.14 -12.45 -7.80
C ILE A 386 27.78 -12.98 -6.42
N ARG A 387 26.88 -12.31 -5.72
CA ARG A 387 26.42 -12.74 -4.41
C ARG A 387 25.38 -13.85 -4.54
N PHE A 388 25.48 -14.88 -3.72
CA PHE A 388 24.49 -15.94 -3.63
C PHE A 388 23.46 -15.60 -2.53
N LEU A 389 22.21 -15.37 -2.93
CA LEU A 389 21.10 -15.13 -2.00
C LEU A 389 20.35 -16.42 -1.72
N CYS A 390 19.99 -16.67 -0.47
CA CYS A 390 19.11 -17.75 -0.05
C CYS A 390 18.10 -17.25 0.98
N THR A 391 16.82 -17.63 0.82
CA THR A 391 15.78 -17.41 1.83
C THR A 391 15.93 -18.42 2.97
N GLU A 392 17.00 -18.25 3.72
CA GLU A 392 17.40 -19.11 4.84
C GLU A 392 17.99 -18.24 5.96
N GLN A 393 17.99 -18.75 7.17
CA GLN A 393 18.60 -18.14 8.35
C GLN A 393 20.07 -18.55 8.50
N PRO A 394 20.93 -17.71 9.15
CA PRO A 394 22.36 -18.03 9.34
C PRO A 394 22.60 -19.01 10.50
N TYR A 395 21.79 -20.08 10.56
CA TYR A 395 21.95 -21.24 11.42
C TYR A 395 21.24 -22.44 10.81
N THR A 396 21.78 -23.64 11.01
CA THR A 396 21.23 -24.84 10.41
C THR A 396 19.93 -25.31 11.06
N GLN A 397 19.02 -25.87 10.28
CA GLN A 397 17.79 -26.50 10.76
C GLN A 397 18.06 -27.84 11.45
N ASP A 398 19.06 -28.58 10.96
CA ASP A 398 19.51 -29.86 11.50
C ASP A 398 21.03 -29.92 11.44
N SER A 399 21.67 -30.25 12.57
CA SER A 399 23.13 -30.29 12.67
C SER A 399 23.79 -31.32 11.75
N SER A 400 23.05 -32.37 11.34
CA SER A 400 23.54 -33.39 10.40
C SER A 400 23.63 -32.91 8.95
N TRP A 401 22.98 -31.78 8.61
CA TRP A 401 23.04 -31.21 7.24
C TRP A 401 24.26 -30.33 7.01
N GLY A 402 24.97 -29.94 8.09
CA GLY A 402 26.01 -28.94 8.06
C GLY A 402 25.43 -27.52 7.94
N ASP A 403 26.29 -26.52 7.90
CA ASP A 403 25.91 -25.12 7.71
C ASP A 403 26.06 -24.66 6.26
N LEU A 404 25.62 -23.45 5.97
CA LEU A 404 25.71 -22.82 4.66
C LEU A 404 26.65 -21.59 4.65
N HIS A 405 27.44 -21.38 5.72
CA HIS A 405 28.41 -20.31 5.76
C HIS A 405 29.49 -20.49 4.67
N GLY A 406 29.84 -19.39 4.00
CA GLY A 406 30.73 -19.41 2.84
C GLY A 406 30.07 -19.84 1.52
N ALA A 407 28.84 -20.41 1.58
CA ALA A 407 28.01 -20.65 0.40
C ALA A 407 26.97 -19.51 0.19
N VAL A 408 26.41 -19.00 1.26
CA VAL A 408 25.40 -17.93 1.22
C VAL A 408 26.05 -16.60 1.55
N ASP A 409 25.96 -15.63 0.65
CA ASP A 409 26.47 -14.26 0.85
C ASP A 409 25.36 -13.34 1.37
N VAL A 410 24.11 -13.60 0.98
CA VAL A 410 22.93 -12.83 1.40
C VAL A 410 21.92 -13.75 2.04
N TRP A 411 21.87 -13.73 3.35
CA TRP A 411 20.89 -14.45 4.16
C TRP A 411 19.57 -13.68 4.18
N CYS A 412 18.46 -14.37 4.02
CA CYS A 412 17.14 -13.78 4.02
C CYS A 412 16.16 -14.64 4.83
N PRO A 413 16.23 -14.64 6.17
CA PRO A 413 15.30 -15.36 7.03
C PRO A 413 13.91 -14.73 7.03
N LEU A 414 12.87 -15.54 7.31
CA LEU A 414 11.57 -15.05 7.75
C LEU A 414 11.72 -14.16 8.99
N PHE A 415 10.83 -13.19 9.19
CA PHE A 415 10.83 -12.33 10.37
C PHE A 415 10.91 -13.13 11.68
N THR A 416 10.13 -14.20 11.78
CA THR A 416 10.06 -15.08 12.95
C THR A 416 11.21 -16.10 13.04
N PHE A 417 12.06 -16.18 12.02
CA PHE A 417 13.26 -17.03 12.01
C PHE A 417 14.52 -16.18 12.23
N PHE A 418 14.38 -14.87 12.33
CA PHE A 418 15.52 -13.98 12.51
C PHE A 418 16.08 -14.11 13.93
N ASP A 419 17.38 -14.35 14.04
CA ASP A 419 18.13 -14.36 15.30
C ASP A 419 19.23 -13.30 15.25
N GLY A 420 19.19 -12.35 16.20
CA GLY A 420 20.08 -11.18 16.20
C GLY A 420 21.55 -11.53 16.38
N ASP A 421 21.86 -12.51 17.26
CA ASP A 421 23.24 -12.92 17.53
C ASP A 421 23.85 -13.65 16.33
N ARG A 422 23.08 -14.52 15.70
CA ARG A 422 23.51 -15.22 14.49
C ARG A 422 23.68 -14.27 13.31
N ALA A 423 22.78 -13.32 13.16
CA ALA A 423 22.88 -12.26 12.16
C ALA A 423 24.11 -11.36 12.39
N ALA A 424 24.45 -11.03 13.66
CA ALA A 424 25.66 -10.28 13.96
C ALA A 424 26.93 -11.03 13.56
N ARG A 425 27.02 -12.33 13.90
CA ARG A 425 28.14 -13.19 13.50
C ARG A 425 28.26 -13.37 11.99
N ALA A 426 27.12 -13.44 11.27
CA ALA A 426 27.11 -13.47 9.81
C ALA A 426 27.75 -12.19 9.23
N ARG A 427 27.37 -11.02 9.75
CA ARG A 427 27.96 -9.74 9.33
C ARG A 427 29.44 -9.63 9.64
N GLU A 428 29.92 -10.16 10.77
CA GLU A 428 31.36 -10.23 11.10
C GLU A 428 32.16 -11.02 10.07
N ARG A 429 31.54 -11.98 9.38
CA ARG A 429 32.12 -12.72 8.25
C ARG A 429 32.00 -11.98 6.91
N GLY A 430 31.37 -10.82 6.86
CA GLY A 430 31.11 -10.06 5.63
C GLY A 430 29.85 -10.47 4.90
N GLU A 431 29.02 -11.36 5.48
CA GLU A 431 27.75 -11.79 4.93
C GLU A 431 26.67 -10.71 5.14
N ILE A 432 25.68 -10.65 4.26
CA ILE A 432 24.64 -9.63 4.22
C ILE A 432 23.33 -10.19 4.79
N MET A 433 22.61 -9.37 5.53
CA MET A 433 21.31 -9.74 6.08
C MET A 433 20.19 -9.00 5.36
N TRP A 434 19.29 -9.76 4.78
CA TRP A 434 17.95 -9.35 4.39
C TRP A 434 16.93 -10.00 5.31
N THR A 435 15.66 -9.66 5.15
CA THR A 435 14.53 -10.36 5.79
C THR A 435 13.38 -10.50 4.79
N TYR A 436 12.47 -11.45 5.07
CA TYR A 436 11.23 -11.56 4.30
C TYR A 436 10.09 -12.05 5.20
N THR A 437 8.88 -12.00 4.66
CA THR A 437 7.71 -12.66 5.24
C THR A 437 6.95 -13.43 4.17
N ALA A 438 6.37 -14.54 4.56
CA ALA A 438 5.46 -15.33 3.75
C ALA A 438 4.56 -16.14 4.68
N LEU A 439 3.27 -16.19 4.35
CA LEU A 439 2.27 -16.90 5.14
C LEU A 439 2.25 -16.42 6.63
N CYS A 440 1.84 -17.30 7.54
CA CYS A 440 1.85 -17.03 9.00
C CYS A 440 2.73 -18.07 9.69
N GLN A 441 4.03 -17.99 9.49
CA GLN A 441 4.98 -18.95 10.05
C GLN A 441 5.53 -18.44 11.39
N LYS A 442 5.43 -19.25 12.44
CA LYS A 442 6.03 -19.00 13.77
C LYS A 442 7.48 -19.47 13.81
N ALA A 443 8.21 -19.03 14.83
CA ALA A 443 9.56 -19.53 15.08
C ALA A 443 9.59 -21.06 15.13
N PRO A 444 10.50 -21.71 14.39
CA PRO A 444 10.56 -23.18 14.33
C PRO A 444 11.23 -23.77 15.58
N PRO A 445 11.04 -25.06 15.86
CA PRO A 445 11.67 -25.72 17.02
C PRO A 445 13.20 -25.65 17.06
N TYR A 446 13.84 -25.50 15.90
CA TYR A 446 15.29 -25.34 15.79
C TYR A 446 15.79 -23.89 15.92
N HIS A 447 14.88 -22.92 16.18
CA HIS A 447 15.27 -21.54 16.44
C HIS A 447 16.15 -21.47 17.70
N PRO A 448 17.32 -20.75 17.67
CA PRO A 448 18.25 -20.71 18.81
C PRO A 448 17.60 -20.31 20.14
N ASN A 449 16.59 -19.44 20.07
CA ASN A 449 15.86 -18.93 21.24
C ASN A 449 14.43 -19.52 21.35
N PHE A 450 14.18 -20.73 20.81
CA PHE A 450 12.84 -21.32 20.76
C PHE A 450 12.13 -21.37 22.11
N ALA A 451 12.86 -21.62 23.20
CA ALA A 451 12.29 -21.62 24.55
C ALA A 451 11.60 -20.29 24.93
N THR A 452 12.06 -19.18 24.36
CA THR A 452 11.52 -17.84 24.62
C THR A 452 10.47 -17.42 23.57
N VAL A 453 10.71 -17.75 22.30
CA VAL A 453 9.90 -17.21 21.19
C VAL A 453 8.98 -18.25 20.53
N GLY A 454 9.18 -19.52 20.85
CA GLY A 454 8.39 -20.62 20.29
C GLY A 454 6.90 -20.46 20.58
N GLY A 455 6.10 -20.61 19.54
CA GLY A 455 4.65 -20.47 19.64
C GLY A 455 4.12 -19.03 19.61
N GLN A 456 4.95 -18.01 19.78
CA GLN A 456 4.49 -16.61 19.68
C GLN A 456 4.18 -16.23 18.23
N PRO A 457 3.12 -15.42 17.97
CA PRO A 457 2.86 -14.88 16.65
C PRO A 457 3.92 -13.85 16.28
N GLY A 458 4.17 -13.70 14.98
CA GLY A 458 5.00 -12.63 14.42
C GLY A 458 4.19 -11.53 13.79
N MET A 459 4.87 -10.58 13.12
CA MET A 459 4.26 -9.51 12.33
C MET A 459 3.83 -10.06 10.95
N PHE A 460 2.68 -10.74 10.89
CA PHE A 460 2.16 -11.35 9.68
C PHE A 460 1.48 -10.34 8.75
N TRP A 461 1.60 -10.55 7.42
CA TRP A 461 1.17 -9.62 6.37
C TRP A 461 -0.14 -10.03 5.70
N GLN A 462 -1.14 -10.44 6.46
CA GLN A 462 -2.48 -10.72 5.94
C GLN A 462 -3.45 -9.60 6.29
N ILE A 463 -4.56 -9.49 5.55
CA ILE A 463 -5.54 -8.40 5.68
C ILE A 463 -6.12 -8.31 7.10
N ASP A 464 -6.32 -9.45 7.74
CA ASP A 464 -6.88 -9.58 9.09
C ASP A 464 -5.85 -9.46 10.23
N PHE A 465 -4.73 -8.78 9.94
CA PHE A 465 -3.76 -8.33 10.95
C PHE A 465 -3.64 -6.80 10.97
N PRO A 466 -3.14 -6.21 12.08
CA PRO A 466 -2.94 -4.78 12.19
C PRO A 466 -2.03 -4.21 11.08
N LEU A 467 -2.30 -2.98 10.64
CA LEU A 467 -1.45 -2.29 9.64
C LEU A 467 -0.03 -2.04 10.17
N LEU A 468 0.14 -2.01 11.50
CA LEU A 468 1.44 -1.95 12.15
C LEU A 468 2.39 -3.08 11.76
N ASN A 469 1.86 -4.25 11.43
CA ASN A 469 2.66 -5.39 10.97
C ASN A 469 3.39 -5.14 9.64
N TYR A 470 2.98 -4.10 8.89
CA TYR A 470 3.65 -3.66 7.66
C TYR A 470 4.69 -2.55 7.92
N ARG A 471 4.50 -1.76 8.95
CA ARG A 471 5.35 -0.61 9.28
C ARG A 471 6.52 -0.99 10.20
N LEU A 472 6.26 -1.68 11.31
CA LEU A 472 7.25 -1.99 12.34
C LEU A 472 8.38 -2.95 11.92
N PRO A 473 8.21 -3.90 10.99
CA PRO A 473 9.34 -4.68 10.48
C PRO A 473 10.49 -3.83 9.94
N LEU A 474 10.20 -2.65 9.37
CA LEU A 474 11.22 -1.73 8.88
C LEU A 474 12.03 -1.10 10.02
N TRP A 475 11.38 -0.84 11.17
CA TRP A 475 12.05 -0.38 12.39
C TRP A 475 13.00 -1.45 12.93
N LEU A 476 12.56 -2.71 12.98
CA LEU A 476 13.41 -3.83 13.38
C LEU A 476 14.52 -4.11 12.37
N ASN A 477 14.27 -3.97 11.08
CA ASN A 477 15.29 -4.06 10.06
C ASN A 477 16.39 -3.01 10.28
N TRP A 478 16.03 -1.77 10.54
CA TRP A 478 17.01 -0.72 10.83
C TRP A 478 17.83 -1.04 12.08
N ARG A 479 17.19 -1.39 13.20
CA ARG A 479 17.84 -1.74 14.47
C ARG A 479 18.77 -2.93 14.33
N ASN A 480 18.39 -3.93 13.54
CA ASN A 480 19.19 -5.14 13.31
C ASN A 480 20.16 -5.00 12.12
N LYS A 481 20.36 -3.78 11.56
CA LYS A 481 21.27 -3.53 10.43
C LYS A 481 20.98 -4.44 9.23
N VAL A 482 19.72 -4.72 8.99
CA VAL A 482 19.24 -5.48 7.83
C VAL A 482 19.29 -4.57 6.60
N GLN A 483 19.86 -5.07 5.51
CA GLN A 483 20.13 -4.30 4.30
C GLN A 483 19.12 -4.51 3.17
N GLY A 484 18.15 -5.40 3.36
CA GLY A 484 17.14 -5.66 2.34
C GLY A 484 15.87 -6.29 2.89
N LEU A 485 14.78 -6.07 2.17
CA LEU A 485 13.47 -6.64 2.44
C LEU A 485 12.98 -7.35 1.19
N LEU A 486 12.63 -8.61 1.34
CA LEU A 486 12.03 -9.40 0.28
C LEU A 486 10.57 -9.71 0.60
N TYR A 487 9.71 -9.61 -0.40
CA TYR A 487 8.38 -10.22 -0.41
C TYR A 487 8.21 -11.00 -1.71
N TRP A 488 7.70 -12.21 -1.62
CA TRP A 488 7.74 -13.12 -2.76
C TRP A 488 6.94 -12.64 -3.98
N SER A 489 5.87 -11.85 -3.77
CA SER A 489 5.14 -11.17 -4.84
C SER A 489 4.30 -10.00 -4.31
N ALA A 490 4.15 -8.95 -5.11
CA ALA A 490 3.21 -7.85 -4.87
C ALA A 490 1.92 -7.97 -5.71
N VAL A 491 1.85 -8.95 -6.64
CA VAL A 491 0.79 -9.07 -7.66
C VAL A 491 0.37 -10.53 -7.93
N HIS A 492 0.59 -11.44 -6.97
CA HIS A 492 0.16 -12.82 -7.12
C HIS A 492 -1.33 -12.99 -6.76
N TRP A 493 -2.16 -12.93 -7.75
CA TRP A 493 -3.62 -13.10 -7.58
C TRP A 493 -4.11 -14.54 -7.72
N GLY A 494 -3.21 -15.49 -7.92
CA GLY A 494 -3.51 -16.91 -8.12
C GLY A 494 -4.05 -17.22 -9.51
N ASP A 495 -5.03 -18.11 -9.60
CA ASP A 495 -5.69 -18.49 -10.83
C ASP A 495 -6.21 -17.25 -11.60
N PRO A 496 -6.05 -17.16 -12.93
CA PRO A 496 -6.59 -16.07 -13.73
C PRO A 496 -8.09 -15.78 -13.52
N GLU A 497 -8.88 -16.80 -13.24
CA GLU A 497 -10.33 -16.64 -12.99
C GLU A 497 -10.66 -16.17 -11.57
N ARG A 498 -9.71 -16.25 -10.61
CA ARG A 498 -9.92 -15.82 -9.25
C ARG A 498 -10.08 -14.30 -9.16
N ASP A 499 -11.17 -13.83 -8.60
CA ASP A 499 -11.41 -12.41 -8.30
C ASP A 499 -10.97 -12.09 -6.85
N VAL A 500 -9.79 -11.48 -6.70
CA VAL A 500 -9.25 -11.10 -5.38
C VAL A 500 -10.04 -10.01 -4.67
N TRP A 501 -10.96 -9.33 -5.35
CA TRP A 501 -11.86 -8.36 -4.74
C TRP A 501 -12.99 -9.04 -3.94
N THR A 502 -13.31 -10.29 -4.27
CA THR A 502 -14.37 -11.08 -3.61
C THR A 502 -13.85 -12.33 -2.91
N ASP A 503 -12.66 -12.81 -3.30
CA ASP A 503 -12.00 -13.96 -2.70
C ASP A 503 -10.51 -13.65 -2.45
N PRO A 504 -10.20 -12.93 -1.36
CA PRO A 504 -8.84 -12.51 -1.05
C PRO A 504 -7.95 -13.62 -0.47
N GLY A 505 -8.51 -14.78 -0.10
CA GLY A 505 -7.82 -15.84 0.64
C GLY A 505 -6.89 -16.69 -0.23
N PHE A 506 -5.57 -16.52 -0.15
CA PHE A 506 -4.62 -17.48 -0.74
C PHE A 506 -4.72 -18.83 -0.01
N ARG A 507 -4.82 -19.93 -0.77
CA ARG A 507 -5.06 -21.27 -0.22
C ARG A 507 -6.23 -21.32 0.76
N ASN A 508 -7.27 -20.52 0.52
CA ASN A 508 -8.49 -20.39 1.33
C ASN A 508 -8.28 -19.95 2.80
N ARG A 509 -7.11 -19.47 3.20
CA ARG A 509 -6.82 -19.13 4.58
C ARG A 509 -5.74 -18.06 4.83
N TYR A 510 -5.05 -17.58 3.83
CA TYR A 510 -4.04 -16.51 3.98
C TYR A 510 -4.54 -15.29 3.22
N ASN A 511 -5.26 -14.43 3.94
CA ASN A 511 -5.99 -13.31 3.33
C ASN A 511 -5.05 -12.21 2.83
N GLY A 512 -5.02 -11.97 1.53
CA GLY A 512 -4.15 -10.96 0.91
C GLY A 512 -2.70 -11.38 0.72
N GLU A 513 -2.36 -12.65 0.96
CA GLU A 513 -1.00 -13.16 0.77
C GLU A 513 -0.56 -13.10 -0.68
N GLY A 514 0.66 -12.59 -0.91
CA GLY A 514 1.30 -12.51 -2.21
C GLY A 514 0.85 -11.34 -3.08
N TYR A 515 0.01 -10.44 -2.59
CA TYR A 515 -0.31 -9.21 -3.32
C TYR A 515 -0.55 -8.02 -2.38
N LEU A 516 -0.12 -6.86 -2.84
CA LEU A 516 -0.29 -5.56 -2.20
C LEU A 516 -0.99 -4.57 -3.14
N LEU A 517 -1.06 -4.93 -4.43
CA LEU A 517 -1.74 -4.23 -5.49
C LEU A 517 -2.88 -5.10 -6.01
N TYR A 518 -4.05 -4.50 -6.17
CA TYR A 518 -5.22 -5.14 -6.79
C TYR A 518 -5.23 -4.88 -8.31
N PRO A 519 -5.76 -5.78 -9.13
CA PRO A 519 -5.97 -5.50 -10.55
C PRO A 519 -7.02 -4.41 -10.71
N GLY A 520 -6.69 -3.32 -11.43
CA GLY A 520 -7.55 -2.14 -11.50
C GLY A 520 -8.74 -2.25 -12.46
N SER A 521 -8.86 -3.32 -13.24
CA SER A 521 -9.97 -3.51 -14.20
C SER A 521 -11.35 -3.34 -13.56
N GLU A 522 -11.56 -3.89 -12.35
CA GLU A 522 -12.82 -3.76 -11.62
C GLU A 522 -13.09 -2.33 -11.12
N ALA A 523 -12.04 -1.53 -10.99
CA ALA A 523 -12.11 -0.11 -10.65
C ALA A 523 -12.05 0.80 -11.90
N GLY A 524 -12.16 0.24 -13.11
CA GLY A 524 -12.12 1.00 -14.37
C GLY A 524 -10.75 1.61 -14.68
N ILE A 525 -9.67 1.00 -14.16
CA ILE A 525 -8.30 1.48 -14.28
C ILE A 525 -7.47 0.46 -15.07
N PHE A 526 -6.83 0.90 -16.13
CA PHE A 526 -5.80 0.12 -16.80
C PHE A 526 -4.47 0.28 -16.04
N GLY A 527 -4.34 -0.45 -14.93
CA GLY A 527 -3.23 -0.36 -14.00
C GLY A 527 -3.61 -0.90 -12.61
N PRO A 528 -2.77 -0.72 -11.59
CA PRO A 528 -3.01 -1.19 -10.25
C PRO A 528 -3.96 -0.30 -9.44
N VAL A 529 -4.58 -0.91 -8.43
CA VAL A 529 -5.22 -0.24 -7.29
C VAL A 529 -4.43 -0.62 -6.03
N PRO A 530 -3.90 0.35 -5.27
CA PRO A 530 -3.12 0.06 -4.07
C PRO A 530 -3.99 -0.43 -2.91
N SER A 531 -3.37 -1.13 -1.96
CA SER A 531 -4.00 -1.54 -0.70
C SER A 531 -3.57 -0.65 0.47
N LEU A 532 -4.34 -0.64 1.56
CA LEU A 532 -3.95 -0.05 2.85
C LEU A 532 -2.61 -0.61 3.35
N ARG A 533 -2.38 -1.89 3.11
CA ARG A 533 -1.16 -2.61 3.48
C ARG A 533 0.08 -2.01 2.81
N LEU A 534 -0.03 -1.70 1.52
CA LEU A 534 1.04 -1.06 0.75
C LEU A 534 1.35 0.35 1.27
N LYS A 535 0.31 1.10 1.68
CA LYS A 535 0.49 2.44 2.29
C LYS A 535 1.25 2.36 3.61
N ALA A 536 0.85 1.45 4.50
CA ALA A 536 1.53 1.25 5.78
C ALA A 536 2.99 0.78 5.60
N LEU A 537 3.27 -0.01 4.56
CA LEU A 537 4.63 -0.41 4.21
C LEU A 537 5.47 0.78 3.71
N ARG A 538 4.92 1.65 2.86
CA ARG A 538 5.58 2.90 2.45
C ARG A 538 5.96 3.73 3.66
N ASP A 539 5.02 3.96 4.58
CA ASP A 539 5.26 4.74 5.78
C ASP A 539 6.39 4.14 6.63
N GLY A 540 6.50 2.81 6.69
CA GLY A 540 7.62 2.11 7.33
C GLY A 540 8.96 2.32 6.61
N LEU A 541 8.98 2.35 5.27
CA LEU A 541 10.17 2.64 4.48
C LEU A 541 10.60 4.11 4.64
N GLU A 542 9.65 5.02 4.73
CA GLU A 542 9.93 6.44 5.01
C GLU A 542 10.45 6.64 6.44
N ASP A 543 9.91 5.93 7.44
CA ASP A 543 10.49 5.89 8.79
C ASP A 543 11.94 5.40 8.78
N TYR A 544 12.24 4.34 8.02
CA TYR A 544 13.61 3.84 7.84
C TYR A 544 14.54 4.93 7.28
N ALA A 545 14.03 5.78 6.37
CA ALA A 545 14.79 6.93 5.85
C ALA A 545 15.05 7.98 6.93
N TYR A 546 14.08 8.29 7.81
CA TYR A 546 14.30 9.18 8.98
C TYR A 546 15.43 8.64 9.88
N PHE A 547 15.38 7.36 10.20
CA PHE A 547 16.37 6.72 11.06
C PHE A 547 17.77 6.78 10.45
N SER A 548 17.86 6.48 9.16
CA SER A 548 19.14 6.52 8.42
C SER A 548 19.68 7.94 8.30
N LEU A 549 18.80 8.93 8.09
CA LEU A 549 19.19 10.34 8.05
C LEU A 549 19.77 10.81 9.40
N LEU A 550 19.07 10.53 10.51
CA LEU A 550 19.55 10.92 11.84
C LEU A 550 20.84 10.20 12.23
N ALA A 551 20.96 8.92 11.91
CA ALA A 551 22.19 8.16 12.13
C ALA A 551 23.36 8.72 11.31
N GLY A 552 23.12 9.13 10.06
CA GLY A 552 24.09 9.82 9.20
C GLY A 552 24.54 11.18 9.76
N LEU A 553 23.70 11.83 10.56
CA LEU A 553 24.04 13.05 11.33
C LEU A 553 24.75 12.75 12.67
N GLY A 554 25.20 11.52 12.89
CA GLY A 554 25.97 11.09 14.06
C GLY A 554 25.13 10.87 15.31
N ASP A 555 23.84 10.55 15.21
CA ASP A 555 22.94 10.35 16.36
C ASP A 555 22.15 9.03 16.28
N GLY A 556 22.80 7.98 15.79
CA GLY A 556 22.22 6.65 15.68
C GLY A 556 21.79 6.04 17.02
N ASP A 557 22.49 6.36 18.10
CA ASP A 557 22.12 5.91 19.45
C ASP A 557 20.77 6.47 19.91
N PHE A 558 20.45 7.70 19.54
CA PHE A 558 19.13 8.28 19.82
C PHE A 558 18.04 7.53 19.05
N VAL A 559 18.29 7.21 17.77
CA VAL A 559 17.35 6.40 16.98
C VAL A 559 17.11 5.03 17.62
N GLU A 560 18.19 4.35 18.05
CA GLU A 560 18.09 3.05 18.72
C GLU A 560 17.27 3.14 20.01
N GLN A 561 17.50 4.15 20.84
CA GLN A 561 16.77 4.36 22.10
C GLN A 561 15.27 4.65 21.84
N GLU A 562 14.96 5.51 20.88
CA GLU A 562 13.57 5.86 20.58
C GLU A 562 12.80 4.69 19.95
N THR A 563 13.39 4.02 18.96
CA THR A 563 12.74 2.89 18.29
C THR A 563 12.57 1.67 19.20
N ALA A 564 13.47 1.48 20.17
CA ALA A 564 13.38 0.42 21.17
C ALA A 564 12.16 0.56 22.10
N LYS A 565 11.59 1.75 22.25
CA LYS A 565 10.37 1.98 23.05
C LYS A 565 9.13 1.34 22.44
N VAL A 566 9.16 1.07 21.14
CA VAL A 566 8.01 0.57 20.36
C VAL A 566 8.29 -0.80 19.73
N ALA A 567 9.35 -0.93 18.97
CA ALA A 567 9.73 -2.16 18.27
C ALA A 567 10.75 -2.95 19.10
N HIS A 568 10.29 -3.69 20.10
CA HIS A 568 11.18 -4.42 21.03
C HIS A 568 11.87 -5.61 20.37
N SER A 569 11.11 -6.44 19.65
CA SER A 569 11.59 -7.62 18.91
C SER A 569 10.58 -8.05 17.84
N TRP A 570 10.93 -9.07 17.05
CA TRP A 570 10.04 -9.67 16.04
C TRP A 570 8.77 -10.32 16.62
N TRP A 571 8.69 -10.49 17.94
CA TRP A 571 7.58 -11.12 18.67
C TRP A 571 6.97 -10.22 19.75
N LYS A 572 7.54 -9.02 19.95
CA LYS A 572 7.06 -8.06 20.96
C LYS A 572 7.21 -6.65 20.45
N TRP A 573 6.10 -5.93 20.40
CA TRP A 573 6.02 -4.52 19.98
C TRP A 573 4.84 -3.83 20.67
N GLU A 574 4.81 -2.52 20.61
CA GLU A 574 3.65 -1.71 21.00
C GLU A 574 2.68 -1.65 19.81
N ASP A 575 1.39 -1.79 20.09
CA ASP A 575 0.31 -1.72 19.11
C ASP A 575 -0.45 -0.37 19.15
N ASP A 576 0.02 0.58 19.97
CA ASP A 576 -0.51 1.93 20.09
C ASP A 576 0.08 2.86 19.01
N ALA A 577 -0.74 3.26 18.04
CA ALA A 577 -0.35 4.15 16.96
C ALA A 577 0.16 5.52 17.45
N GLU A 578 -0.39 6.06 18.54
CA GLU A 578 0.03 7.37 19.07
C GLU A 578 1.49 7.33 19.56
N ARG A 579 1.93 6.22 20.16
CA ARG A 579 3.33 6.03 20.55
C ARG A 579 4.28 5.99 19.35
N ILE A 580 3.85 5.37 18.26
CA ILE A 580 4.63 5.30 17.02
C ILE A 580 4.83 6.69 16.43
N TYR A 581 3.75 7.47 16.31
CA TYR A 581 3.83 8.86 15.84
C TYR A 581 4.63 9.75 16.79
N ALA A 582 4.57 9.52 18.10
CA ALA A 582 5.38 10.25 19.08
C ALA A 582 6.89 10.00 18.90
N VAL A 583 7.30 8.74 18.72
CA VAL A 583 8.71 8.39 18.43
C VAL A 583 9.16 9.01 17.11
N ARG A 584 8.37 8.89 16.06
CA ARG A 584 8.66 9.50 14.76
C ARG A 584 8.84 11.02 14.87
N SER A 585 7.94 11.69 15.59
CA SER A 585 8.01 13.14 15.84
C SER A 585 9.26 13.52 16.65
N ALA A 586 9.68 12.71 17.63
CA ALA A 586 10.90 12.94 18.39
C ALA A 586 12.15 12.87 17.50
N ILE A 587 12.21 11.87 16.61
CA ILE A 587 13.29 11.71 15.62
C ILE A 587 13.30 12.88 14.63
N ALA A 588 12.14 13.30 14.11
CA ALA A 588 12.03 14.46 13.22
C ALA A 588 12.55 15.75 13.85
N LYS A 589 12.17 16.03 15.09
CA LYS A 589 12.68 17.18 15.86
C LYS A 589 14.19 17.09 16.04
N ARG A 590 14.70 15.90 16.33
CA ARG A 590 16.14 15.69 16.54
C ARG A 590 16.95 15.89 15.26
N ILE A 591 16.43 15.50 14.10
CA ILE A 591 17.03 15.79 12.78
C ILE A 591 17.18 17.31 12.60
N GLN A 592 16.11 18.08 12.82
CA GLN A 592 16.15 19.54 12.68
C GLN A 592 17.15 20.21 13.65
N GLU A 593 17.23 19.72 14.89
CA GLU A 593 18.21 20.22 15.87
C GLU A 593 19.65 19.99 15.41
N LYS A 594 19.93 18.81 14.85
CA LYS A 594 21.26 18.47 14.34
C LYS A 594 21.64 19.29 13.11
N GLN A 595 20.71 19.55 12.21
CA GLN A 595 20.95 20.36 11.01
C GLN A 595 21.14 21.86 11.32
N ARG A 596 20.52 22.37 12.38
CA ARG A 596 20.66 23.79 12.79
C ARG A 596 21.97 24.11 13.53
N LYS A 597 22.68 23.11 14.07
CA LYS A 597 23.97 23.34 14.75
C LYS A 597 25.06 23.54 13.70
N PRO A 598 25.72 24.73 13.62
CA PRO A 598 26.91 24.91 12.78
C PRO A 598 28.06 24.13 13.39
N GLY A 599 28.43 23.01 12.80
CA GLY A 599 29.57 22.20 13.28
C GLY A 599 29.56 20.74 12.89
N GLY A 600 28.72 20.30 11.95
CA GLY A 600 28.86 19.00 11.27
C GLY A 600 30.04 19.10 10.30
N VAL A 601 31.12 18.38 10.61
CA VAL A 601 32.35 18.25 9.84
C VAL A 601 32.06 18.15 8.33
N GLN A 602 32.80 18.99 7.57
CA GLN A 602 32.93 18.92 6.10
C GLN A 602 33.46 17.56 5.64
#